data_b0d8062f8968a1cbf24b37352f996c90
#
_entry.id   b0d8062f8968a1cbf24b37352f996c90
#
_cell.length_a   1.000
_cell.length_b   1.000
_cell.length_c   1.000
_cell.angle_alpha   90.00
_cell.angle_beta   90.00
_cell.angle_gamma   90.00
#
_symmetry.space_group_name_H-M   'P 1'
#
loop_
_entity.id
_entity.type
_entity.pdbx_description
1 polymer ?
#
loop_
_entity_poly.entity_id
_entity_poly.type
_entity_poly.pdbx_seq_one_letter_code
_entity_poly.pdbx_strand_id
1 'polypeptide(L)'
;MRVKNDGMFIEACIESCIDALDELIVVHNDCTDNSVDEIEKMRQKYPDKIKRYEYPHQVLGVNLTKEEYELVRNLPEGAPQLLSTYCNFALSKVTAPYALKIDADQIYFTETLKYWCDFIRNCQPQKLTGKVIIGRIFNSYISLYRILSLKCKRVLPLIPTWLLKLFYPAYLSYAKYAFSHNQACFSLSGINVLETGSDTMIPMGHKNGNLVSGIPFNGEGDTVMFKISERTYFAKMPDYSTSHTSLIEQFIHPYRIMFVGYFWKHVRAMRPNSYTNAMRLLKVDKSSYISADEFWTLSSKEIIDRSSKDVYRLFQQILFSFIYKANKKQLVESFGRCAKLALDQQNVYPYES
;
A
#
# COMPACT_ATOMS: atom_id res chain seq x y z
N MET A 1 -1.81 3.86 -12.17
CA MET A 1 -2.83 4.17 -11.12
C MET A 1 -4.18 3.67 -11.60
N ARG A 2 -4.93 3.01 -10.73
CA ARG A 2 -6.32 2.60 -10.99
C ARG A 2 -7.24 3.49 -10.15
N VAL A 3 -8.38 3.88 -10.72
CA VAL A 3 -9.31 4.80 -10.06
C VAL A 3 -10.75 4.30 -10.21
N LYS A 4 -11.48 4.26 -9.08
CA LYS A 4 -12.94 4.10 -9.04
C LYS A 4 -13.49 4.83 -7.81
N ASN A 5 -14.13 5.98 -8.03
CA ASN A 5 -14.72 6.81 -6.97
C ASN A 5 -13.71 7.21 -5.87
N ASP A 6 -12.59 7.78 -6.30
CA ASP A 6 -11.48 8.24 -5.46
C ASP A 6 -11.17 9.75 -5.67
N GLY A 7 -12.10 10.53 -6.21
CA GLY A 7 -11.92 11.93 -6.60
C GLY A 7 -11.29 12.77 -5.51
N MET A 8 -11.68 12.56 -4.26
CA MET A 8 -11.17 13.27 -3.09
C MET A 8 -9.65 13.06 -2.83
N PHE A 9 -9.04 11.99 -3.37
CA PHE A 9 -7.62 11.66 -3.11
C PHE A 9 -6.72 11.94 -4.29
N ILE A 10 -7.25 12.03 -5.51
CA ILE A 10 -6.49 12.04 -6.77
C ILE A 10 -5.45 13.16 -6.79
N GLU A 11 -5.83 14.40 -6.48
CA GLU A 11 -4.90 15.53 -6.47
C GLU A 11 -3.74 15.27 -5.50
N ALA A 12 -4.05 14.93 -4.25
CA ALA A 12 -3.02 14.71 -3.22
C ALA A 12 -2.10 13.51 -3.57
N CYS A 13 -2.66 12.43 -4.09
CA CYS A 13 -1.88 11.27 -4.53
C CYS A 13 -0.93 11.64 -5.67
N ILE A 14 -1.44 12.25 -6.73
CA ILE A 14 -0.65 12.63 -7.90
C ILE A 14 0.44 13.64 -7.52
N GLU A 15 0.11 14.71 -6.81
CA GLU A 15 1.07 15.71 -6.35
C GLU A 15 2.21 15.10 -5.54
N SER A 16 1.93 14.07 -4.77
CA SER A 16 2.93 13.42 -3.92
C SER A 16 3.89 12.50 -4.67
N CYS A 17 3.52 12.02 -5.87
CA CYS A 17 4.32 11.02 -6.61
C CYS A 17 4.84 11.49 -7.98
N ILE A 18 4.22 12.50 -8.60
CA ILE A 18 4.46 12.84 -10.01
C ILE A 18 5.89 13.28 -10.29
N ASP A 19 6.57 13.92 -9.34
CA ASP A 19 7.95 14.36 -9.50
C ASP A 19 8.95 13.20 -9.52
N ALA A 20 8.56 12.05 -8.98
CA ALA A 20 9.36 10.84 -8.97
C ALA A 20 9.19 9.99 -10.24
N LEU A 21 8.13 10.23 -11.02
CA LEU A 21 7.72 9.40 -12.15
C LEU A 21 8.08 10.04 -13.50
N ASP A 22 8.41 9.22 -14.48
CA ASP A 22 8.59 9.65 -15.87
C ASP A 22 7.24 9.75 -16.59
N GLU A 23 6.33 8.82 -16.32
CA GLU A 23 4.94 8.84 -16.76
C GLU A 23 4.00 8.31 -15.67
N LEU A 24 2.76 8.75 -15.68
CA LEU A 24 1.68 8.24 -14.86
C LEU A 24 0.51 7.81 -15.75
N ILE A 25 0.30 6.50 -15.85
CA ILE A 25 -0.87 5.92 -16.50
C ILE A 25 -2.01 5.89 -15.50
N VAL A 26 -3.06 6.67 -15.74
CA VAL A 26 -4.28 6.69 -14.92
C VAL A 26 -5.39 6.00 -15.69
N VAL A 27 -5.88 4.89 -15.17
CA VAL A 27 -7.02 4.17 -15.73
C VAL A 27 -8.19 4.28 -14.76
N HIS A 28 -9.30 4.83 -15.23
CA HIS A 28 -10.53 4.94 -14.46
C HIS A 28 -11.62 4.00 -14.98
N ASN A 29 -12.51 3.62 -14.10
CA ASN A 29 -13.60 2.71 -14.41
C ASN A 29 -14.87 3.13 -13.67
N ASP A 30 -15.95 3.33 -14.43
CA ASP A 30 -17.32 3.49 -13.91
C ASP A 30 -17.38 4.42 -12.67
N CYS A 31 -16.76 5.61 -12.79
CA CYS A 31 -16.75 6.62 -11.73
C CYS A 31 -18.06 7.39 -11.74
N THR A 32 -18.67 7.51 -10.56
CA THR A 32 -19.91 8.25 -10.34
C THR A 32 -19.73 9.53 -9.50
N ASP A 33 -18.48 9.76 -9.04
CA ASP A 33 -18.05 10.98 -8.35
C ASP A 33 -17.26 11.90 -9.29
N ASN A 34 -16.59 12.92 -8.74
CA ASN A 34 -15.74 13.86 -9.48
C ASN A 34 -14.37 13.30 -9.89
N SER A 35 -14.13 11.99 -9.79
CA SER A 35 -12.81 11.38 -10.11
C SER A 35 -12.33 11.73 -11.50
N VAL A 36 -13.21 11.71 -12.49
CA VAL A 36 -12.85 11.99 -13.89
C VAL A 36 -12.40 13.43 -14.07
N ASP A 37 -13.09 14.37 -13.41
CA ASP A 37 -12.77 15.80 -13.49
C ASP A 37 -11.41 16.09 -12.81
N GLU A 38 -11.16 15.48 -11.64
CA GLU A 38 -9.88 15.60 -10.94
C GLU A 38 -8.71 14.99 -11.74
N ILE A 39 -8.91 13.86 -12.39
CA ILE A 39 -7.89 13.28 -13.31
C ILE A 39 -7.61 14.25 -14.45
N GLU A 40 -8.65 14.83 -15.05
CA GLU A 40 -8.49 15.75 -16.18
C GLU A 40 -7.77 17.05 -15.76
N LYS A 41 -8.12 17.61 -14.60
CA LYS A 41 -7.44 18.75 -14.00
C LYS A 41 -5.94 18.47 -13.81
N MET A 42 -5.61 17.28 -13.28
CA MET A 42 -4.21 16.90 -13.08
C MET A 42 -3.49 16.63 -14.41
N ARG A 43 -4.18 16.06 -15.40
CA ARG A 43 -3.63 15.89 -16.76
C ARG A 43 -3.31 17.22 -17.43
N GLN A 44 -4.15 18.24 -17.25
CA GLN A 44 -3.89 19.59 -17.75
C GLN A 44 -2.70 20.24 -17.05
N LYS A 45 -2.51 19.97 -15.75
CA LYS A 45 -1.38 20.46 -14.97
C LYS A 45 -0.05 19.78 -15.34
N TYR A 46 -0.08 18.50 -15.69
CA TYR A 46 1.09 17.67 -16.04
C TYR A 46 0.91 16.95 -17.39
N PRO A 47 0.75 17.70 -18.50
CA PRO A 47 0.34 17.12 -19.80
C PRO A 47 1.35 16.14 -20.38
N ASP A 48 2.64 16.35 -20.10
CA ASP A 48 3.72 15.49 -20.62
C ASP A 48 3.88 14.18 -19.82
N LYS A 49 3.32 14.13 -18.59
CA LYS A 49 3.49 13.00 -17.70
C LYS A 49 2.24 12.14 -17.53
N ILE A 50 1.03 12.73 -17.55
CA ILE A 50 -0.21 12.01 -17.24
C ILE A 50 -0.91 11.56 -18.51
N LYS A 51 -1.12 10.24 -18.62
CA LYS A 51 -1.91 9.61 -19.67
C LYS A 51 -3.17 8.99 -19.07
N ARG A 52 -4.33 9.46 -19.51
CA ARG A 52 -5.64 9.01 -19.03
C ARG A 52 -6.23 7.98 -19.97
N TYR A 53 -6.77 6.91 -19.40
CA TYR A 53 -7.52 5.88 -20.14
C TYR A 53 -8.80 5.54 -19.37
N GLU A 54 -9.85 5.24 -20.12
CA GLU A 54 -11.10 4.70 -19.58
C GLU A 54 -11.13 3.18 -19.81
N TYR A 55 -11.54 2.43 -18.80
CA TYR A 55 -11.84 1.01 -18.92
C TYR A 55 -13.35 0.84 -19.10
N PRO A 56 -13.85 0.38 -20.28
CA PRO A 56 -15.26 0.51 -20.66
C PRO A 56 -16.19 -0.56 -20.03
N HIS A 57 -15.67 -1.41 -19.15
CA HIS A 57 -16.44 -2.50 -18.56
C HIS A 57 -16.62 -2.28 -17.06
N GLN A 58 -17.79 -2.66 -16.52
CA GLN A 58 -17.99 -2.70 -15.08
C GLN A 58 -17.02 -3.69 -14.43
N VAL A 59 -16.31 -3.25 -13.39
CA VAL A 59 -15.37 -4.08 -12.63
C VAL A 59 -16.00 -4.46 -11.30
N LEU A 60 -16.03 -5.75 -11.02
CA LEU A 60 -16.53 -6.36 -9.79
C LEU A 60 -15.34 -6.94 -9.00
N GLY A 61 -14.91 -6.27 -7.95
CA GLY A 61 -13.73 -6.69 -7.17
C GLY A 61 -13.93 -6.63 -5.66
N VAL A 62 -14.54 -5.56 -5.15
CA VAL A 62 -14.71 -5.31 -3.70
C VAL A 62 -16.13 -4.87 -3.40
N ASN A 63 -16.57 -5.06 -2.15
CA ASN A 63 -17.92 -4.75 -1.66
C ASN A 63 -19.02 -5.43 -2.50
N LEU A 64 -18.78 -6.68 -2.88
CA LEU A 64 -19.69 -7.46 -3.69
C LEU A 64 -20.90 -7.95 -2.87
N THR A 65 -22.06 -7.98 -3.52
CA THR A 65 -23.20 -8.77 -3.03
C THR A 65 -22.87 -10.26 -3.16
N LYS A 66 -23.67 -11.12 -2.56
CA LYS A 66 -23.48 -12.56 -2.65
C LYS A 66 -23.60 -13.06 -4.10
N GLU A 67 -24.56 -12.52 -4.84
CA GLU A 67 -24.83 -12.86 -6.24
C GLU A 67 -23.67 -12.40 -7.14
N GLU A 68 -23.16 -11.17 -6.96
CA GLU A 68 -22.00 -10.65 -7.68
C GLU A 68 -20.74 -11.46 -7.38
N TYR A 69 -20.53 -11.86 -6.12
CA TYR A 69 -19.41 -12.68 -5.73
C TYR A 69 -19.42 -14.04 -6.43
N GLU A 70 -20.57 -14.76 -6.40
CA GLU A 70 -20.70 -16.03 -7.10
C GLU A 70 -20.56 -15.90 -8.63
N LEU A 71 -21.06 -14.79 -9.21
CA LEU A 71 -20.84 -14.50 -10.62
C LEU A 71 -19.33 -14.38 -10.92
N VAL A 72 -18.63 -13.48 -10.23
CA VAL A 72 -17.21 -13.17 -10.49
C VAL A 72 -16.31 -14.37 -10.22
N ARG A 73 -16.61 -15.16 -9.16
CA ARG A 73 -15.89 -16.36 -8.82
C ARG A 73 -15.86 -17.38 -9.96
N ASN A 74 -16.96 -17.50 -10.71
CA ASN A 74 -17.13 -18.47 -11.79
C ASN A 74 -16.69 -17.94 -13.17
N LEU A 75 -16.37 -16.65 -13.30
CA LEU A 75 -15.86 -16.09 -14.56
C LEU A 75 -14.48 -16.69 -14.92
N PRO A 76 -14.23 -16.94 -16.21
CA PRO A 76 -12.90 -17.37 -16.67
C PRO A 76 -11.88 -16.24 -16.49
N GLU A 77 -10.60 -16.61 -16.41
CA GLU A 77 -9.50 -15.62 -16.47
C GLU A 77 -9.62 -14.78 -17.74
N GLY A 78 -9.36 -13.47 -17.61
CA GLY A 78 -9.49 -12.51 -18.73
C GLY A 78 -10.90 -11.96 -18.93
N ALA A 79 -11.92 -12.44 -18.19
CA ALA A 79 -13.25 -11.84 -18.26
C ALA A 79 -13.20 -10.34 -17.89
N PRO A 80 -13.88 -9.45 -18.63
CA PRO A 80 -13.73 -8.00 -18.47
C PRO A 80 -14.18 -7.47 -17.10
N GLN A 81 -15.07 -8.18 -16.40
CA GLN A 81 -15.54 -7.81 -15.08
C GLN A 81 -14.51 -8.08 -13.97
N LEU A 82 -13.46 -8.85 -14.24
CA LEU A 82 -12.45 -9.18 -13.24
C LEU A 82 -11.52 -7.99 -12.95
N LEU A 83 -11.21 -7.79 -11.68
CA LEU A 83 -10.24 -6.78 -11.24
C LEU A 83 -8.84 -7.06 -11.81
N SER A 84 -8.47 -8.34 -11.95
CA SER A 84 -7.22 -8.76 -12.61
C SER A 84 -7.14 -8.33 -14.07
N THR A 85 -8.23 -8.43 -14.83
CA THR A 85 -8.29 -7.98 -16.22
C THR A 85 -8.17 -6.46 -16.34
N TYR A 86 -8.82 -5.73 -15.44
CA TYR A 86 -8.67 -4.27 -15.34
C TYR A 86 -7.23 -3.86 -15.03
N CYS A 87 -6.55 -4.57 -14.11
CA CYS A 87 -5.13 -4.34 -13.82
C CYS A 87 -4.24 -4.61 -15.02
N ASN A 88 -4.51 -5.71 -15.75
CA ASN A 88 -3.76 -6.05 -16.97
C ASN A 88 -3.98 -5.04 -18.09
N PHE A 89 -5.19 -4.49 -18.22
CA PHE A 89 -5.44 -3.38 -19.13
C PHE A 89 -4.59 -2.15 -18.77
N ALA A 90 -4.52 -1.78 -17.47
CA ALA A 90 -3.67 -0.69 -17.04
C ALA A 90 -2.18 -0.99 -17.31
N LEU A 91 -1.72 -2.21 -17.03
CA LEU A 91 -0.36 -2.65 -17.30
C LEU A 91 -0.01 -2.60 -18.79
N SER A 92 -0.95 -2.93 -19.68
CA SER A 92 -0.76 -2.89 -21.14
C SER A 92 -0.54 -1.48 -21.71
N LYS A 93 -0.86 -0.43 -20.94
CA LYS A 93 -0.64 0.97 -21.34
C LYS A 93 0.74 1.49 -20.96
N VAL A 94 1.48 0.77 -20.13
CA VAL A 94 2.83 1.16 -19.69
C VAL A 94 3.82 0.94 -20.83
N THR A 95 4.59 1.98 -21.15
CA THR A 95 5.59 1.94 -22.23
C THR A 95 7.03 1.81 -21.71
N ALA A 96 7.23 2.09 -20.41
CA ALA A 96 8.52 2.00 -19.76
C ALA A 96 8.87 0.55 -19.37
N PRO A 97 10.16 0.20 -19.23
CA PRO A 97 10.59 -1.14 -18.84
C PRO A 97 10.32 -1.48 -17.36
N TYR A 98 10.05 -0.48 -16.53
CA TYR A 98 9.74 -0.63 -15.11
C TYR A 98 8.40 0.01 -14.79
N ALA A 99 7.68 -0.58 -13.85
CA ALA A 99 6.40 -0.07 -13.38
C ALA A 99 6.32 -0.03 -11.87
N LEU A 100 5.50 0.90 -11.38
CA LEU A 100 5.04 1.00 -10.00
C LEU A 100 3.50 0.94 -10.00
N LYS A 101 2.92 -0.02 -9.28
CA LYS A 101 1.47 -0.04 -9.03
C LYS A 101 1.15 1.05 -7.99
N ILE A 102 0.21 1.92 -8.31
CA ILE A 102 -0.24 3.04 -7.45
C ILE A 102 -1.76 2.91 -7.26
N ASP A 103 -2.23 3.03 -6.02
CA ASP A 103 -3.64 3.20 -5.70
C ASP A 103 -3.90 4.67 -5.30
N ALA A 104 -5.08 5.20 -5.64
CA ALA A 104 -5.37 6.64 -5.52
C ALA A 104 -5.43 7.15 -4.07
N ASP A 105 -5.64 6.26 -3.09
CA ASP A 105 -5.69 6.57 -1.66
C ASP A 105 -4.32 6.48 -0.95
N GLN A 106 -3.22 6.59 -1.71
CA GLN A 106 -1.84 6.58 -1.23
C GLN A 106 -1.19 7.95 -1.43
N ILE A 107 -0.80 8.62 -0.34
CA ILE A 107 -0.06 9.89 -0.39
C ILE A 107 1.40 9.61 -0.08
N TYR A 108 2.24 9.72 -1.10
CA TYR A 108 3.63 9.27 -1.06
C TYR A 108 4.55 10.22 -0.29
N PHE A 109 5.59 9.67 0.30
CA PHE A 109 6.77 10.39 0.78
C PHE A 109 7.65 10.68 -0.43
N THR A 110 7.46 11.83 -1.04
CA THR A 110 8.02 12.19 -2.35
C THR A 110 9.52 11.91 -2.47
N GLU A 111 10.33 12.35 -1.49
CA GLU A 111 11.79 12.16 -1.51
C GLU A 111 12.19 10.68 -1.42
N THR A 112 11.46 9.90 -0.61
CA THR A 112 11.71 8.46 -0.51
C THR A 112 11.38 7.76 -1.83
N LEU A 113 10.24 8.09 -2.43
CA LEU A 113 9.83 7.53 -3.72
C LEU A 113 10.83 7.91 -4.81
N LYS A 114 11.20 9.18 -4.89
CA LYS A 114 12.18 9.70 -5.86
C LYS A 114 13.51 8.98 -5.77
N TYR A 115 14.05 8.80 -4.56
CA TYR A 115 15.30 8.05 -4.35
C TYR A 115 15.24 6.64 -4.96
N TRP A 116 14.14 5.91 -4.78
CA TRP A 116 14.00 4.56 -5.32
C TRP A 116 13.72 4.53 -6.82
N CYS A 117 12.96 5.49 -7.34
CA CYS A 117 12.75 5.65 -8.79
C CYS A 117 14.07 6.01 -9.48
N ASP A 118 14.88 6.91 -8.91
CA ASP A 118 16.20 7.26 -9.43
C ASP A 118 17.17 6.06 -9.40
N PHE A 119 17.11 5.26 -8.34
CA PHE A 119 17.88 4.00 -8.30
C PHE A 119 17.46 3.06 -9.43
N ILE A 120 16.16 2.88 -9.68
CA ILE A 120 15.65 1.99 -10.74
C ILE A 120 16.02 2.52 -12.13
N ARG A 121 15.85 3.82 -12.36
CA ARG A 121 16.16 4.51 -13.62
C ARG A 121 17.64 4.36 -14.02
N ASN A 122 18.51 4.42 -13.03
CA ASN A 122 19.97 4.29 -13.20
C ASN A 122 20.49 2.87 -12.88
N CYS A 123 19.60 1.87 -12.85
CA CYS A 123 19.96 0.54 -12.37
C CYS A 123 20.92 -0.17 -13.32
N GLN A 124 22.15 -0.39 -12.84
CA GLN A 124 23.15 -1.24 -13.48
C GLN A 124 23.41 -2.48 -12.60
N PRO A 125 23.81 -3.62 -13.20
CA PRO A 125 24.16 -4.80 -12.43
C PRO A 125 25.21 -4.50 -11.35
N GLN A 126 24.83 -4.69 -10.09
CA GLN A 126 25.68 -4.39 -8.96
C GLN A 126 26.71 -5.50 -8.71
N LYS A 127 27.90 -5.14 -8.23
CA LYS A 127 28.94 -6.12 -7.87
C LYS A 127 28.56 -6.88 -6.59
N LEU A 128 28.90 -8.15 -6.55
CA LEU A 128 28.80 -8.95 -5.34
C LEU A 128 29.87 -8.49 -4.33
N THR A 129 29.42 -7.95 -3.20
CA THR A 129 30.29 -7.47 -2.11
C THR A 129 30.02 -8.24 -0.83
N GLY A 130 30.93 -8.18 0.15
CA GLY A 130 30.71 -8.75 1.48
C GLY A 130 29.40 -8.25 2.13
N LYS A 131 29.06 -6.96 1.93
CA LYS A 131 27.80 -6.39 2.41
C LYS A 131 26.57 -7.04 1.77
N VAL A 132 26.62 -7.34 0.47
CA VAL A 132 25.56 -8.06 -0.25
C VAL A 132 25.41 -9.49 0.28
N ILE A 133 26.52 -10.19 0.53
CA ILE A 133 26.51 -11.55 1.08
C ILE A 133 25.87 -11.56 2.48
N ILE A 134 26.27 -10.64 3.37
CA ILE A 134 25.65 -10.48 4.70
C ILE A 134 24.15 -10.22 4.56
N GLY A 135 23.76 -9.33 3.65
CA GLY A 135 22.34 -9.04 3.39
C GLY A 135 21.55 -10.25 2.89
N ARG A 136 22.15 -11.10 2.06
CA ARG A 136 21.56 -12.36 1.60
C ARG A 136 21.34 -13.34 2.74
N ILE A 137 22.33 -13.52 3.60
CA ILE A 137 22.23 -14.38 4.80
C ILE A 137 21.11 -13.86 5.71
N PHE A 138 21.08 -12.55 5.96
CA PHE A 138 20.06 -11.94 6.79
C PHE A 138 18.65 -12.09 6.18
N ASN A 139 18.49 -11.93 4.87
CA ASN A 139 17.22 -12.19 4.19
C ASN A 139 16.76 -13.65 4.33
N SER A 140 17.69 -14.62 4.22
CA SER A 140 17.39 -16.04 4.42
C SER A 140 16.92 -16.32 5.85
N TYR A 141 17.57 -15.68 6.83
CA TYR A 141 17.16 -15.74 8.23
C TYR A 141 15.76 -15.19 8.45
N ILE A 142 15.41 -14.01 7.90
CA ILE A 142 14.06 -13.43 7.97
C ILE A 142 13.03 -14.36 7.35
N SER A 143 13.34 -14.95 6.19
CA SER A 143 12.43 -15.87 5.50
C SER A 143 12.16 -17.12 6.34
N LEU A 144 13.20 -17.69 6.96
CA LEU A 144 13.05 -18.85 7.86
C LEU A 144 12.21 -18.48 9.09
N TYR A 145 12.50 -17.35 9.72
CA TYR A 145 11.76 -16.86 10.88
C TYR A 145 10.26 -16.68 10.55
N ARG A 146 9.95 -16.14 9.36
CA ARG A 146 8.57 -16.02 8.86
C ARG A 146 7.89 -17.38 8.74
N ILE A 147 8.54 -18.34 8.07
CA ILE A 147 8.01 -19.70 7.90
C ILE A 147 7.72 -20.36 9.24
N LEU A 148 8.65 -20.26 10.18
CA LEU A 148 8.49 -20.83 11.52
C LEU A 148 7.34 -20.18 12.29
N SER A 149 7.22 -18.84 12.25
CA SER A 149 6.13 -18.12 12.90
C SER A 149 4.77 -18.49 12.32
N LEU A 150 4.67 -18.65 10.99
CA LEU A 150 3.45 -19.09 10.33
C LEU A 150 3.08 -20.53 10.71
N LYS A 151 4.04 -21.45 10.74
CA LYS A 151 3.82 -22.84 11.18
C LYS A 151 3.38 -22.92 12.64
N CYS A 152 3.96 -22.11 13.51
CA CYS A 152 3.59 -22.02 14.93
C CYS A 152 2.29 -21.23 15.17
N LYS A 153 1.69 -20.63 14.15
CA LYS A 153 0.52 -19.73 14.23
C LYS A 153 0.67 -18.64 15.28
N ARG A 154 1.90 -18.17 15.50
CA ARG A 154 2.23 -17.08 16.43
C ARG A 154 3.50 -16.37 15.99
N VAL A 155 3.61 -15.08 16.31
CA VAL A 155 4.88 -14.37 16.17
C VAL A 155 5.86 -14.92 17.20
N LEU A 156 6.97 -15.51 16.73
CA LEU A 156 8.03 -15.98 17.63
C LEU A 156 8.70 -14.79 18.31
N PRO A 157 9.45 -15.00 19.41
CA PRO A 157 10.18 -13.92 20.06
C PRO A 157 11.02 -13.13 19.04
N LEU A 158 10.86 -11.81 19.06
CA LEU A 158 11.56 -10.93 18.12
C LEU A 158 13.06 -10.91 18.42
N ILE A 159 13.82 -10.90 17.35
CA ILE A 159 15.23 -10.52 17.40
C ILE A 159 15.32 -9.09 17.97
N PRO A 160 16.31 -8.80 18.80
CA PRO A 160 16.51 -7.44 19.30
C PRO A 160 16.54 -6.41 18.17
N THR A 161 15.78 -5.34 18.32
CA THR A 161 15.64 -4.30 17.28
C THR A 161 16.98 -3.68 16.88
N TRP A 162 17.97 -3.61 17.81
CA TRP A 162 19.30 -3.11 17.50
C TRP A 162 20.04 -4.01 16.48
N LEU A 163 19.82 -5.32 16.54
CA LEU A 163 20.41 -6.28 15.60
C LEU A 163 19.76 -6.14 14.21
N LEU A 164 18.42 -5.97 14.17
CA LEU A 164 17.72 -5.68 12.91
C LEU A 164 18.24 -4.40 12.27
N LYS A 165 18.42 -3.34 13.06
CA LYS A 165 18.95 -2.06 12.58
C LYS A 165 20.37 -2.21 12.02
N LEU A 166 21.21 -3.01 12.67
CA LEU A 166 22.59 -3.25 12.24
C LEU A 166 22.65 -3.92 10.86
N PHE A 167 21.81 -4.93 10.61
CA PHE A 167 21.81 -5.68 9.36
C PHE A 167 20.95 -5.08 8.25
N TYR A 168 20.07 -4.14 8.55
CA TYR A 168 19.18 -3.56 7.57
C TYR A 168 19.88 -2.89 6.37
N PRO A 169 20.98 -2.14 6.53
CA PRO A 169 21.75 -1.59 5.39
C PRO A 169 22.34 -2.68 4.48
N ALA A 170 22.71 -3.82 5.04
CA ALA A 170 23.17 -4.96 4.26
C ALA A 170 22.02 -5.64 3.52
N TYR A 171 20.86 -5.78 4.17
CA TYR A 171 19.64 -6.27 3.54
C TYR A 171 19.22 -5.40 2.33
N LEU A 172 19.23 -4.06 2.47
CA LEU A 172 18.93 -3.16 1.34
C LEU A 172 19.96 -3.28 0.21
N SER A 173 21.24 -3.48 0.54
CA SER A 173 22.27 -3.71 -0.47
C SER A 173 22.02 -5.02 -1.23
N TYR A 174 21.57 -6.08 -0.54
CA TYR A 174 21.17 -7.32 -1.19
C TYR A 174 19.88 -7.15 -2.02
N ALA A 175 18.89 -6.41 -1.53
CA ALA A 175 17.67 -6.15 -2.29
C ALA A 175 17.97 -5.42 -3.62
N LYS A 176 18.83 -4.41 -3.58
CA LYS A 176 19.29 -3.68 -4.77
C LYS A 176 20.09 -4.57 -5.72
N TYR A 177 20.98 -5.40 -5.18
CA TYR A 177 21.72 -6.39 -5.96
C TYR A 177 20.77 -7.37 -6.66
N ALA A 178 19.82 -7.95 -5.94
CA ALA A 178 18.87 -8.89 -6.50
C ALA A 178 17.97 -8.25 -7.58
N PHE A 179 17.53 -7.00 -7.37
CA PHE A 179 16.77 -6.24 -8.37
C PHE A 179 17.60 -6.00 -9.63
N SER A 180 18.85 -5.53 -9.51
CA SER A 180 19.73 -5.24 -10.64
C SER A 180 20.09 -6.48 -11.48
N HIS A 181 19.94 -7.68 -10.92
CA HIS A 181 20.14 -8.96 -11.58
C HIS A 181 18.85 -9.65 -12.00
N ASN A 182 17.73 -8.95 -12.03
CA ASN A 182 16.39 -9.49 -12.34
C ASN A 182 16.01 -10.71 -11.47
N GLN A 183 16.29 -10.65 -10.16
CA GLN A 183 15.97 -11.71 -9.19
C GLN A 183 14.93 -11.28 -8.16
N ALA A 184 14.61 -10.00 -8.10
CA ALA A 184 13.64 -9.44 -7.17
C ALA A 184 12.85 -8.29 -7.77
N CYS A 185 11.65 -8.07 -7.23
CA CYS A 185 10.90 -6.82 -7.28
C CYS A 185 10.77 -6.26 -5.86
N PHE A 186 10.47 -4.96 -5.74
CA PHE A 186 10.35 -4.31 -4.45
C PHE A 186 8.89 -4.23 -4.02
N SER A 187 8.63 -4.68 -2.79
CA SER A 187 7.37 -4.43 -2.10
C SER A 187 7.51 -3.19 -1.24
N LEU A 188 6.55 -2.33 -1.38
CA LEU A 188 6.40 -1.09 -0.62
C LEU A 188 5.23 -1.24 0.34
N SER A 189 5.24 -0.48 1.41
CA SER A 189 4.13 -0.39 2.36
C SER A 189 3.81 1.06 2.72
N GLY A 190 2.72 1.25 3.42
CA GLY A 190 2.29 2.54 3.93
C GLY A 190 1.84 2.48 5.38
N ILE A 191 1.60 3.65 5.94
CA ILE A 191 1.06 3.81 7.30
C ILE A 191 -0.42 4.20 7.15
N ASN A 192 -1.30 3.38 7.70
CA ASN A 192 -2.74 3.68 7.71
C ASN A 192 -3.02 4.85 8.65
N VAL A 193 -3.78 5.82 8.19
CA VAL A 193 -4.10 7.02 8.96
C VAL A 193 -5.60 7.35 8.92
N LEU A 194 -6.08 7.95 9.99
CA LEU A 194 -7.37 8.62 10.11
C LEU A 194 -7.09 10.06 10.54
N GLU A 195 -7.42 11.04 9.71
CA GLU A 195 -7.31 12.47 10.05
C GLU A 195 -8.61 12.92 10.71
N THR A 196 -8.51 13.53 11.90
CA THR A 196 -9.67 13.94 12.69
C THR A 196 -9.86 15.46 12.77
N GLY A 197 -9.24 16.21 11.86
CA GLY A 197 -9.24 17.66 11.85
C GLY A 197 -8.19 18.31 12.77
N SER A 198 -8.03 17.78 14.00
CA SER A 198 -6.97 18.22 14.93
C SER A 198 -5.76 17.29 14.95
N ASP A 199 -5.99 15.98 14.74
CA ASP A 199 -4.98 14.95 14.96
C ASP A 199 -4.95 13.91 13.85
N THR A 200 -3.76 13.39 13.59
CA THR A 200 -3.60 12.17 12.82
C THR A 200 -3.58 10.98 13.75
N MET A 201 -4.54 10.09 13.54
CA MET A 201 -4.72 8.88 14.33
C MET A 201 -4.26 7.65 13.55
N ILE A 202 -3.59 6.73 14.24
CA ILE A 202 -3.12 5.46 13.68
C ILE A 202 -4.00 4.32 14.22
N PRO A 203 -4.61 3.50 13.33
CA PRO A 203 -5.44 2.38 13.75
C PRO A 203 -4.60 1.25 14.36
N MET A 204 -5.16 0.58 15.40
CA MET A 204 -4.46 -0.46 16.17
C MET A 204 -5.08 -1.85 16.04
N GLY A 205 -5.93 -2.10 15.05
CA GLY A 205 -6.48 -3.43 14.76
C GLY A 205 -7.57 -3.90 15.74
N HIS A 206 -8.23 -2.98 16.44
CA HIS A 206 -9.26 -3.30 17.41
C HIS A 206 -10.63 -3.53 16.76
N LYS A 207 -11.48 -4.26 17.44
CA LYS A 207 -12.84 -4.56 17.02
C LYS A 207 -13.81 -4.36 18.19
N ASN A 208 -14.92 -3.64 17.90
CA ASN A 208 -16.04 -3.51 18.82
C ASN A 208 -17.35 -3.70 18.03
N GLY A 209 -18.04 -4.82 18.28
CA GLY A 209 -19.18 -5.22 17.47
C GLY A 209 -18.80 -5.42 15.99
N ASN A 210 -19.49 -4.71 15.11
CA ASN A 210 -19.23 -4.72 13.66
C ASN A 210 -18.22 -3.64 13.23
N LEU A 211 -17.79 -2.76 14.13
CA LEU A 211 -16.83 -1.70 13.86
C LEU A 211 -15.41 -2.25 14.05
N VAL A 212 -14.53 -1.99 13.09
CA VAL A 212 -13.16 -2.50 13.09
C VAL A 212 -12.22 -1.35 12.72
N SER A 213 -11.20 -1.09 13.55
CA SER A 213 -10.07 -0.26 13.12
C SER A 213 -9.17 -1.09 12.20
N GLY A 214 -8.57 -0.44 11.20
CA GLY A 214 -7.49 -1.04 10.44
C GLY A 214 -6.26 -1.35 11.31
N ILE A 215 -5.29 -2.03 10.75
CA ILE A 215 -3.97 -2.21 11.37
C ILE A 215 -3.06 -1.02 11.04
N PRO A 216 -1.96 -0.78 11.80
CA PRO A 216 -1.10 0.41 11.61
C PRO A 216 -0.49 0.51 10.22
N PHE A 217 -0.16 -0.62 9.59
CA PHE A 217 0.56 -0.64 8.33
C PHE A 217 -0.29 -1.25 7.22
N ASN A 218 -0.16 -0.71 6.01
CA ASN A 218 -0.75 -1.31 4.82
C ASN A 218 0.01 -2.59 4.42
N GLY A 219 -0.68 -3.50 3.72
CA GLY A 219 -0.18 -4.85 3.42
C GLY A 219 1.11 -4.88 2.60
N GLU A 220 1.85 -5.97 2.73
CA GLU A 220 3.00 -6.30 1.89
C GLU A 220 2.54 -6.85 0.54
N GLY A 221 3.19 -6.41 -0.55
CA GLY A 221 2.89 -6.89 -1.90
C GLY A 221 1.71 -6.21 -2.57
N ASP A 222 1.03 -5.31 -1.88
CA ASP A 222 -0.09 -4.53 -2.41
C ASP A 222 0.40 -3.48 -3.43
N THR A 223 1.51 -2.85 -3.13
CA THR A 223 2.20 -1.92 -4.03
C THR A 223 3.61 -2.44 -4.31
N VAL A 224 3.93 -2.58 -5.58
CA VAL A 224 5.20 -3.15 -6.03
C VAL A 224 5.85 -2.29 -7.10
N MET A 225 7.19 -2.20 -7.03
CA MET A 225 8.06 -1.71 -8.11
C MET A 225 8.71 -2.90 -8.78
N PHE A 226 8.58 -3.03 -10.09
CA PHE A 226 9.02 -4.21 -10.83
C PHE A 226 9.47 -3.89 -12.25
N LYS A 227 10.31 -4.78 -12.81
CA LYS A 227 10.61 -4.81 -14.23
C LYS A 227 9.51 -5.57 -14.95
N ILE A 228 8.95 -4.98 -16.01
CA ILE A 228 7.94 -5.65 -16.84
C ILE A 228 8.61 -6.78 -17.64
N SER A 229 7.95 -7.91 -17.70
CA SER A 229 8.34 -9.08 -18.49
C SER A 229 7.10 -9.78 -19.04
N GLU A 230 7.27 -10.68 -20.00
CA GLU A 230 6.18 -11.51 -20.55
C GLU A 230 5.46 -12.36 -19.48
N ARG A 231 6.11 -12.60 -18.35
CA ARG A 231 5.54 -13.35 -17.21
C ARG A 231 4.99 -12.44 -16.11
N THR A 232 4.84 -11.13 -16.39
CA THR A 232 4.30 -10.17 -15.44
C THR A 232 2.85 -9.89 -15.78
N TYR A 233 1.94 -10.26 -14.91
CA TYR A 233 0.50 -10.03 -15.09
C TYR A 233 -0.24 -10.11 -13.76
N PHE A 234 -1.51 -9.77 -13.77
CA PHE A 234 -2.41 -9.95 -12.65
C PHE A 234 -3.36 -11.12 -12.95
N ALA A 235 -3.44 -12.08 -12.03
CA ALA A 235 -4.37 -13.19 -12.07
C ALA A 235 -5.53 -12.97 -11.10
N LYS A 236 -6.63 -13.66 -11.32
CA LYS A 236 -7.70 -13.73 -10.35
C LYS A 236 -7.19 -14.44 -9.09
N MET A 237 -7.27 -13.78 -7.93
CA MET A 237 -6.82 -14.36 -6.69
C MET A 237 -7.77 -15.47 -6.26
N PRO A 238 -7.27 -16.68 -5.96
CA PRO A 238 -8.09 -17.72 -5.37
C PRO A 238 -8.74 -17.21 -4.08
N ASP A 239 -10.00 -17.57 -3.88
CA ASP A 239 -10.77 -17.12 -2.72
C ASP A 239 -10.20 -17.71 -1.42
N TYR A 240 -9.63 -16.83 -0.59
CA TYR A 240 -9.26 -17.13 0.79
C TYR A 240 -10.14 -16.38 1.80
N SER A 241 -11.11 -15.60 1.30
CA SER A 241 -11.98 -14.81 2.15
C SER A 241 -13.18 -15.62 2.63
N THR A 242 -13.36 -15.69 3.92
CA THR A 242 -14.58 -16.28 4.54
C THR A 242 -15.80 -15.35 4.42
N SER A 243 -15.60 -14.08 4.04
CA SER A 243 -16.67 -13.08 3.95
C SER A 243 -17.42 -13.09 2.63
N HIS A 244 -16.84 -13.67 1.57
CA HIS A 244 -17.42 -13.71 0.22
C HIS A 244 -17.85 -12.34 -0.32
N THR A 245 -17.13 -11.28 0.05
CA THR A 245 -17.45 -9.89 -0.34
C THR A 245 -16.42 -9.26 -1.27
N SER A 246 -15.36 -9.97 -1.59
CA SER A 246 -14.32 -9.47 -2.50
C SER A 246 -13.58 -10.59 -3.20
N LEU A 247 -13.30 -10.38 -4.46
CA LEU A 247 -12.41 -11.20 -5.29
C LEU A 247 -11.39 -10.25 -5.94
N ILE A 248 -10.18 -10.24 -5.39
CA ILE A 248 -9.12 -9.33 -5.79
C ILE A 248 -8.15 -9.96 -6.79
N GLU A 249 -7.20 -9.19 -7.24
CA GLU A 249 -6.13 -9.63 -8.10
C GLU A 249 -4.93 -10.15 -7.32
N GLN A 250 -4.22 -11.10 -7.89
CA GLN A 250 -2.91 -11.54 -7.46
C GLN A 250 -1.86 -11.07 -8.47
N PHE A 251 -0.83 -10.37 -8.00
CA PHE A 251 0.32 -10.01 -8.82
C PHE A 251 1.19 -11.24 -9.08
N ILE A 252 1.34 -11.59 -10.35
CA ILE A 252 2.19 -12.71 -10.81
C ILE A 252 3.44 -12.11 -11.43
N HIS A 253 4.58 -12.55 -10.93
CA HIS A 253 5.88 -12.08 -11.37
C HIS A 253 6.93 -13.20 -11.18
N PRO A 254 7.93 -13.35 -12.08
CA PRO A 254 8.91 -14.44 -12.01
C PRO A 254 9.92 -14.30 -10.87
N TYR A 255 10.00 -13.11 -10.26
CA TYR A 255 11.02 -12.81 -9.25
C TYR A 255 10.43 -12.74 -7.85
N ARG A 256 11.29 -12.89 -6.84
CA ARG A 256 10.87 -12.77 -5.44
C ARG A 256 10.46 -11.34 -5.10
N ILE A 257 9.53 -11.19 -4.19
CA ILE A 257 9.13 -9.90 -3.65
C ILE A 257 9.98 -9.61 -2.40
N MET A 258 10.62 -8.43 -2.35
CA MET A 258 11.44 -7.98 -1.23
C MET A 258 10.91 -6.66 -0.69
N PHE A 259 10.60 -6.65 0.61
CA PHE A 259 10.15 -5.45 1.29
C PHE A 259 11.29 -4.43 1.44
N VAL A 260 11.06 -3.17 1.07
CA VAL A 260 12.09 -2.13 1.11
C VAL A 260 11.74 -0.90 1.94
N GLY A 261 10.52 -0.82 2.48
CA GLY A 261 10.18 0.24 3.43
C GLY A 261 8.75 0.77 3.31
N TYR A 262 8.54 1.91 3.99
CA TYR A 262 7.28 2.63 4.01
C TYR A 262 7.40 3.87 3.13
N PHE A 263 6.42 4.05 2.23
CA PHE A 263 6.51 5.01 1.14
C PHE A 263 5.35 6.01 1.12
N TRP A 264 4.26 5.75 1.84
CA TRP A 264 3.07 6.61 1.80
C TRP A 264 2.27 6.60 3.10
N LYS A 265 1.42 7.60 3.24
CA LYS A 265 0.23 7.53 4.09
C LYS A 265 -0.91 6.90 3.31
N HIS A 266 -1.57 5.95 3.90
CA HIS A 266 -2.76 5.32 3.36
C HIS A 266 -4.01 5.96 3.96
N VAL A 267 -4.71 6.73 3.16
CA VAL A 267 -5.85 7.57 3.62
C VAL A 267 -7.21 6.93 3.37
N ARG A 268 -7.26 5.64 3.13
CA ARG A 268 -8.50 4.90 2.85
C ARG A 268 -9.58 5.09 3.92
N ALA A 269 -9.19 5.25 5.19
CA ALA A 269 -10.12 5.50 6.29
C ALA A 269 -10.88 6.82 6.14
N MET A 270 -10.43 7.73 5.27
CA MET A 270 -11.07 9.01 4.97
C MET A 270 -12.23 8.89 3.99
N ARG A 271 -12.47 7.74 3.36
CA ARG A 271 -13.66 7.51 2.53
C ARG A 271 -14.92 7.63 3.39
N PRO A 272 -16.03 8.26 2.91
CA PRO A 272 -17.16 8.65 3.73
C PRO A 272 -17.67 7.58 4.71
N ASN A 273 -18.00 6.39 4.20
CA ASN A 273 -18.50 5.29 5.04
C ASN A 273 -17.45 4.77 6.02
N SER A 274 -16.18 4.69 5.59
CA SER A 274 -15.06 4.25 6.43
C SER A 274 -14.78 5.25 7.52
N TYR A 275 -14.82 6.55 7.22
CA TYR A 275 -14.63 7.64 8.16
C TYR A 275 -15.69 7.64 9.25
N THR A 276 -16.97 7.57 8.87
CA THR A 276 -18.09 7.49 9.82
C THR A 276 -17.93 6.31 10.77
N ASN A 277 -17.58 5.12 10.25
CA ASN A 277 -17.36 3.93 11.08
C ASN A 277 -16.13 4.07 11.99
N ALA A 278 -15.04 4.64 11.50
CA ALA A 278 -13.84 4.90 12.29
C ALA A 278 -14.12 5.86 13.44
N MET A 279 -14.86 6.95 13.18
CA MET A 279 -15.23 7.93 14.21
C MET A 279 -16.20 7.35 15.25
N ARG A 280 -17.13 6.49 14.83
CA ARG A 280 -17.98 5.74 15.79
C ARG A 280 -17.14 4.82 16.67
N LEU A 281 -16.22 4.07 16.08
CA LEU A 281 -15.35 3.19 16.85
C LEU A 281 -14.48 3.98 17.83
N LEU A 282 -13.89 5.10 17.40
CA LEU A 282 -13.08 5.96 18.27
C LEU A 282 -13.86 6.51 19.49
N LYS A 283 -15.16 6.80 19.31
CA LYS A 283 -16.05 7.22 20.42
C LYS A 283 -16.28 6.11 21.44
N VAL A 284 -16.44 4.85 21.02
CA VAL A 284 -16.77 3.72 21.92
C VAL A 284 -15.54 3.00 22.45
N ASP A 285 -14.44 3.04 21.71
CA ASP A 285 -13.16 2.40 22.07
C ASP A 285 -11.99 3.31 21.69
N LYS A 286 -11.60 4.19 22.62
CA LYS A 286 -10.48 5.12 22.43
C LYS A 286 -9.14 4.42 22.18
N SER A 287 -8.98 3.15 22.58
CA SER A 287 -7.76 2.38 22.36
C SER A 287 -7.63 1.85 20.93
N SER A 288 -8.72 1.91 20.13
CA SER A 288 -8.73 1.46 18.75
C SER A 288 -7.85 2.29 17.80
N TYR A 289 -7.55 3.50 18.20
CA TYR A 289 -6.66 4.43 17.53
C TYR A 289 -5.75 5.10 18.54
N ILE A 290 -4.52 5.44 18.13
CA ILE A 290 -3.59 6.26 18.92
C ILE A 290 -3.13 7.45 18.08
N SER A 291 -2.71 8.53 18.72
CA SER A 291 -2.16 9.68 18.00
C SER A 291 -0.86 9.29 17.28
N ALA A 292 -0.57 9.96 16.17
CA ALA A 292 0.70 9.75 15.46
C ALA A 292 1.90 10.02 16.38
N ASP A 293 1.83 11.02 17.27
CA ASP A 293 2.90 11.33 18.21
C ASP A 293 3.12 10.19 19.21
N GLU A 294 2.07 9.62 19.78
CA GLU A 294 2.19 8.43 20.63
C GLU A 294 2.77 7.25 19.86
N PHE A 295 2.28 6.99 18.65
CA PHE A 295 2.74 5.89 17.80
C PHE A 295 4.26 5.92 17.56
N TRP A 296 4.85 7.12 17.39
CA TRP A 296 6.30 7.27 17.20
C TRP A 296 7.12 6.88 18.41
N THR A 297 6.55 6.88 19.59
CA THR A 297 7.25 6.49 20.83
C THR A 297 7.26 4.98 21.06
N LEU A 298 6.31 4.25 20.45
CA LEU A 298 6.16 2.81 20.66
C LEU A 298 7.35 2.01 20.11
N SER A 299 7.74 0.99 20.85
CA SER A 299 8.61 -0.06 20.34
C SER A 299 7.87 -1.00 19.40
N SER A 300 8.61 -1.75 18.57
CA SER A 300 8.01 -2.78 17.71
C SER A 300 7.20 -3.80 18.48
N LYS A 301 7.65 -4.15 19.71
CA LYS A 301 6.93 -5.07 20.59
C LYS A 301 5.58 -4.49 21.04
N GLU A 302 5.56 -3.23 21.48
CA GLU A 302 4.32 -2.56 21.89
C GLU A 302 3.32 -2.44 20.74
N ILE A 303 3.79 -2.13 19.52
CA ILE A 303 2.92 -2.11 18.33
C ILE A 303 2.28 -3.48 18.12
N ILE A 304 3.06 -4.58 18.26
CA ILE A 304 2.55 -5.95 18.12
C ILE A 304 1.55 -6.28 19.22
N ASP A 305 1.89 -5.98 20.46
CA ASP A 305 1.07 -6.35 21.62
C ASP A 305 -0.27 -5.57 21.64
N ARG A 306 -0.28 -4.36 21.10
CA ARG A 306 -1.46 -3.46 21.04
C ARG A 306 -2.27 -3.62 19.76
N SER A 307 -1.68 -4.09 18.66
CA SER A 307 -2.39 -4.31 17.40
C SER A 307 -2.95 -5.72 17.29
N SER A 308 -3.83 -5.95 16.32
CA SER A 308 -4.40 -7.27 16.06
C SER A 308 -3.31 -8.33 15.89
N LYS A 309 -3.46 -9.47 16.54
CA LYS A 309 -2.55 -10.62 16.48
C LYS A 309 -2.61 -11.40 15.15
N ASP A 310 -3.10 -10.78 14.08
CA ASP A 310 -3.09 -11.39 12.76
C ASP A 310 -1.64 -11.49 12.25
N VAL A 311 -1.03 -12.62 12.57
CA VAL A 311 0.36 -12.95 12.23
C VAL A 311 0.63 -12.82 10.73
N TYR A 312 -0.37 -13.08 9.89
CA TYR A 312 -0.21 -13.08 8.44
C TYR A 312 0.01 -11.69 7.86
N ARG A 313 -0.66 -10.68 8.42
CA ARG A 313 -0.60 -9.29 7.92
C ARG A 313 0.52 -8.46 8.54
N LEU A 314 1.00 -8.84 9.72
CA LEU A 314 1.90 -8.01 10.52
C LEU A 314 3.37 -8.39 10.38
N PHE A 315 3.69 -9.57 9.83
CA PHE A 315 4.99 -10.19 10.03
C PHE A 315 6.18 -9.36 9.54
N GLN A 316 6.16 -8.90 8.29
CA GLN A 316 7.29 -8.11 7.76
C GLN A 316 7.27 -6.67 8.27
N GLN A 317 6.07 -6.12 8.44
CA GLN A 317 5.84 -4.79 8.97
C GLN A 317 6.40 -4.67 10.39
N ILE A 318 6.25 -5.72 11.18
CA ILE A 318 6.78 -5.78 12.54
C ILE A 318 8.30 -5.82 12.56
N LEU A 319 8.90 -6.68 11.75
CA LEU A 319 10.35 -6.79 11.67
C LEU A 319 11.02 -5.47 11.29
N PHE A 320 10.41 -4.75 10.36
CA PHE A 320 10.94 -3.49 9.85
C PHE A 320 10.23 -2.26 10.40
N SER A 321 9.43 -2.40 11.45
CA SER A 321 8.71 -1.26 12.05
C SER A 321 9.62 -0.10 12.46
N PHE A 322 10.88 -0.36 12.82
CA PHE A 322 11.82 0.72 13.14
C PHE A 322 12.12 1.64 11.94
N ILE A 323 11.88 1.18 10.70
CA ILE A 323 12.14 1.98 9.48
C ILE A 323 11.14 3.12 9.36
N TYR A 324 9.89 2.95 9.82
CA TYR A 324 8.92 4.03 9.72
C TYR A 324 9.36 5.27 10.49
N LYS A 325 10.14 5.10 11.56
CA LYS A 325 10.69 6.22 12.33
C LYS A 325 11.63 7.12 11.51
N ALA A 326 12.28 6.58 10.48
CA ALA A 326 13.08 7.37 9.55
C ALA A 326 12.21 8.32 8.69
N ASN A 327 10.91 8.01 8.54
CA ASN A 327 9.99 8.79 7.73
C ASN A 327 9.15 9.79 8.56
N LYS A 328 9.43 9.97 9.85
CA LYS A 328 8.66 10.87 10.73
C LYS A 328 8.55 12.28 10.14
N LYS A 329 9.68 12.84 9.68
CA LYS A 329 9.71 14.18 9.09
C LYS A 329 8.83 14.28 7.85
N GLN A 330 8.94 13.31 6.94
CA GLN A 330 8.16 13.27 5.70
C GLN A 330 6.66 13.04 5.97
N LEU A 331 6.33 12.22 6.96
CA LEU A 331 4.95 12.01 7.38
C LEU A 331 4.35 13.34 7.88
N VAL A 332 5.06 14.07 8.72
CA VAL A 332 4.65 15.39 9.25
C VAL A 332 4.49 16.38 8.10
N GLU A 333 5.45 16.48 7.18
CA GLU A 333 5.41 17.41 6.04
C GLU A 333 4.22 17.14 5.11
N SER A 334 3.78 15.88 4.98
CA SER A 334 2.59 15.53 4.19
C SER A 334 1.26 15.75 4.93
N PHE A 335 1.26 16.11 6.21
CA PHE A 335 0.04 16.36 7.01
C PHE A 335 -0.82 17.50 6.48
N GLY A 336 -0.21 18.60 6.02
CA GLY A 336 -0.95 19.76 5.53
C GLY A 336 -1.92 19.45 4.39
N ARG A 337 -1.59 18.47 3.53
CA ARG A 337 -2.47 18.02 2.44
C ARG A 337 -3.62 17.17 2.94
N CYS A 338 -3.39 16.32 3.95
CA CYS A 338 -4.44 15.50 4.55
C CYS A 338 -5.37 16.29 5.46
N ALA A 339 -4.89 17.33 6.12
CA ALA A 339 -5.76 18.23 6.90
C ALA A 339 -6.82 18.89 6.01
N LYS A 340 -6.46 19.24 4.76
CA LYS A 340 -7.44 19.76 3.78
C LYS A 340 -8.52 18.72 3.48
N LEU A 341 -8.15 17.44 3.25
CA LEU A 341 -9.09 16.34 3.02
C LEU A 341 -10.04 16.14 4.22
N ALA A 342 -9.56 16.22 5.45
CA ALA A 342 -10.38 16.10 6.65
C ALA A 342 -11.36 17.27 6.80
N LEU A 343 -10.93 18.51 6.49
CA LEU A 343 -11.78 19.69 6.51
C LEU A 343 -12.86 19.64 5.43
N ASP A 344 -12.50 19.21 4.23
CA ASP A 344 -13.47 19.04 3.13
C ASP A 344 -14.52 17.97 3.48
N GLN A 345 -14.14 16.91 4.19
CA GLN A 345 -15.04 15.88 4.69
C GLN A 345 -16.00 16.38 5.78
N GLN A 346 -15.56 17.24 6.69
CA GLN A 346 -16.42 17.84 7.71
C GLN A 346 -17.50 18.74 7.08
N ASN A 347 -17.19 19.39 5.97
CA ASN A 347 -18.15 20.24 5.24
C ASN A 347 -19.17 19.42 4.44
N VAL A 348 -18.81 18.20 3.99
CA VAL A 348 -19.70 17.32 3.21
C VAL A 348 -20.62 16.49 4.12
N TYR A 349 -20.17 16.19 5.33
CA TYR A 349 -20.92 15.41 6.32
C TYR A 349 -20.94 16.11 7.68
N PRO A 350 -21.74 17.20 7.83
CA PRO A 350 -21.88 17.85 9.13
C PRO A 350 -22.38 16.81 10.14
N TYR A 351 -21.72 16.74 11.27
CA TYR A 351 -22.12 15.87 12.37
C TYR A 351 -23.54 16.27 12.81
N GLU A 352 -24.51 15.41 12.58
CA GLU A 352 -25.72 15.43 13.39
C GLU A 352 -25.31 15.05 14.82
N SER A 353 -25.39 16.02 15.68
CA SER A 353 -25.06 15.99 17.12
C SER A 353 -25.98 15.07 17.90
#